data_52966ffb5911f6ef627cad0c14a58e3f
#
_entry.id   52966ffb5911f6ef627cad0c14a58e3f
#
_cell.length_a   1.000
_cell.length_b   1.000
_cell.length_c   1.000
_cell.angle_alpha   90.00
_cell.angle_beta   90.00
_cell.angle_gamma   90.00
#
_symmetry.space_group_name_H-M   'P 1'
#
loop_
_entity.id
_entity.type
_entity.pdbx_description
1 polymer ?
#
loop_
_entity_poly.entity_id
_entity_poly.type
_entity_poly.pdbx_seq_one_letter_code
_entity_poly.pdbx_strand_id
1 'polypeptide(L)'
;MNKRSKDFELVKNFVFESEFELNKLFVTRSNDLFLKLQNILNIFQDEKVSTTDFNNSTGMGLDDISREKIDNVYAKLFQAEKAAVRMQFVSGTHAISSVLFGILRPGDMMLSVTGNP
;
A
#
# COMPACT_ATOMS: atom_id res chain seq x y z
N MET A 1 -14.08 41.03 -33.04
CA MET A 1 -13.75 39.81 -32.28
C MET A 1 -14.53 39.85 -30.97
N ASN A 2 -15.48 38.94 -30.79
CA ASN A 2 -16.46 38.96 -29.69
C ASN A 2 -15.75 38.69 -28.35
N LYS A 3 -16.18 39.39 -27.28
CA LYS A 3 -15.62 39.23 -25.91
C LYS A 3 -15.53 37.75 -25.48
N ARG A 4 -16.57 36.97 -25.80
CA ARG A 4 -16.60 35.49 -25.56
C ARG A 4 -15.46 34.73 -26.22
N SER A 5 -15.00 35.14 -27.39
CA SER A 5 -13.90 34.48 -28.11
C SER A 5 -12.55 34.74 -27.43
N LYS A 6 -12.37 35.97 -26.89
CA LYS A 6 -11.14 36.31 -26.14
C LYS A 6 -11.05 35.56 -24.80
N ASP A 7 -12.18 35.50 -24.08
CA ASP A 7 -12.24 34.80 -22.80
C ASP A 7 -11.98 33.28 -22.98
N PHE A 8 -12.48 32.70 -24.06
CA PHE A 8 -12.24 31.31 -24.41
C PHE A 8 -10.76 31.01 -24.71
N GLU A 9 -10.10 31.85 -25.49
CA GLU A 9 -8.67 31.69 -25.80
C GLU A 9 -7.80 31.87 -24.53
N LEU A 10 -8.17 32.75 -23.64
CA LEU A 10 -7.46 32.98 -22.38
C LEU A 10 -7.54 31.76 -21.47
N VAL A 11 -8.73 31.17 -21.32
CA VAL A 11 -8.93 29.94 -20.54
C VAL A 11 -8.18 28.78 -21.17
N LYS A 12 -8.22 28.64 -22.50
CA LYS A 12 -7.52 27.56 -23.21
C LYS A 12 -5.99 27.64 -23.00
N ASN A 13 -5.43 28.85 -23.11
CA ASN A 13 -3.99 29.03 -22.87
C ASN A 13 -3.61 28.71 -21.42
N PHE A 14 -4.41 29.16 -20.47
CA PHE A 14 -4.18 28.84 -19.05
C PHE A 14 -4.21 27.34 -18.77
N VAL A 15 -5.18 26.62 -19.33
CA VAL A 15 -5.26 25.15 -19.22
C VAL A 15 -4.03 24.50 -19.83
N PHE A 16 -3.63 24.91 -21.03
CA PHE A 16 -2.47 24.35 -21.72
C PHE A 16 -1.16 24.57 -20.96
N GLU A 17 -0.93 25.77 -20.42
CA GLU A 17 0.24 26.07 -19.59
C GLU A 17 0.24 25.23 -18.30
N SER A 18 -0.91 25.10 -17.64
CA SER A 18 -1.07 24.30 -16.43
C SER A 18 -0.81 22.80 -16.70
N GLU A 19 -1.33 22.27 -17.79
CA GLU A 19 -1.08 20.89 -18.20
C GLU A 19 0.40 20.64 -18.49
N PHE A 20 1.07 21.58 -19.15
CA PHE A 20 2.49 21.48 -19.46
C PHE A 20 3.37 21.43 -18.21
N GLU A 21 3.09 22.28 -17.21
CA GLU A 21 3.81 22.26 -15.93
C GLU A 21 3.55 20.97 -15.13
N LEU A 22 2.29 20.53 -15.09
CA LEU A 22 1.91 19.32 -14.37
C LEU A 22 2.44 18.05 -15.03
N ASN A 23 2.66 18.05 -16.34
CA ASN A 23 3.11 16.85 -17.07
C ASN A 23 4.45 16.32 -16.53
N LYS A 24 5.39 17.19 -16.15
CA LYS A 24 6.66 16.77 -15.54
C LYS A 24 6.43 16.03 -14.24
N LEU A 25 5.51 16.51 -13.42
CA LEU A 25 5.16 15.88 -12.16
C LEU A 25 4.48 14.51 -12.39
N PHE A 26 3.57 14.45 -13.37
CA PHE A 26 2.88 13.20 -13.71
C PHE A 26 3.83 12.16 -14.26
N VAL A 27 4.78 12.52 -15.13
CA VAL A 27 5.79 11.61 -15.65
C VAL A 27 6.66 11.05 -14.53
N THR A 28 7.13 11.90 -13.63
CA THR A 28 7.94 11.47 -12.47
C THR A 28 7.15 10.52 -11.59
N ARG A 29 5.92 10.87 -11.23
CA ARG A 29 5.05 10.01 -10.41
C ARG A 29 4.70 8.69 -11.10
N SER A 30 4.48 8.71 -12.40
CA SER A 30 4.21 7.51 -13.19
C SER A 30 5.39 6.54 -13.17
N ASN A 31 6.62 7.06 -13.28
CA ASN A 31 7.83 6.24 -13.18
C ASN A 31 8.00 5.63 -11.78
N ASP A 32 7.77 6.41 -10.73
CA ASP A 32 7.82 5.91 -9.35
C ASP A 32 6.81 4.81 -9.11
N LEU A 33 5.58 4.99 -9.61
CA LEU A 33 4.53 3.98 -9.51
C LEU A 33 4.88 2.71 -10.30
N PHE A 34 5.48 2.86 -11.48
CA PHE A 34 5.93 1.73 -12.28
C PHE A 34 6.99 0.90 -11.54
N LEU A 35 7.99 1.55 -10.94
CA LEU A 35 9.02 0.86 -10.15
C LEU A 35 8.43 0.13 -8.94
N LYS A 36 7.48 0.74 -8.25
CA LYS A 36 6.76 0.10 -7.13
C LYS A 36 5.98 -1.12 -7.59
N LEU A 37 5.24 -0.99 -8.68
CA LEU A 37 4.48 -2.11 -9.26
C LEU A 37 5.41 -3.24 -9.69
N GLN A 38 6.52 -2.92 -10.36
CA GLN A 38 7.52 -3.92 -10.75
C GLN A 38 8.08 -4.67 -9.54
N ASN A 39 8.36 -3.97 -8.43
CA ASN A 39 8.79 -4.61 -7.20
C ASN A 39 7.74 -5.57 -6.63
N ILE A 40 6.47 -5.17 -6.63
CA ILE A 40 5.37 -6.05 -6.20
C ILE A 40 5.29 -7.31 -7.07
N LEU A 41 5.37 -7.15 -8.39
CA LEU A 41 5.34 -8.28 -9.31
C LEU A 41 6.53 -9.22 -9.13
N ASN A 42 7.72 -8.68 -8.89
CA ASN A 42 8.90 -9.49 -8.58
C ASN A 42 8.70 -10.31 -7.29
N ILE A 43 8.15 -9.70 -6.23
CA ILE A 43 7.85 -10.40 -4.98
C ILE A 43 6.83 -11.52 -5.22
N PHE A 44 5.80 -11.29 -6.04
CA PHE A 44 4.81 -12.32 -6.39
C PHE A 44 5.45 -13.48 -7.17
N GLN A 45 6.39 -13.20 -8.05
CA GLN A 45 7.14 -14.20 -8.79
C GLN A 45 8.06 -15.01 -7.85
N ASP A 46 8.78 -14.34 -6.98
CA ASP A 46 9.67 -14.99 -6.00
C ASP A 46 8.91 -15.93 -5.07
N GLU A 47 7.74 -15.49 -4.59
CA GLU A 47 6.87 -16.30 -3.73
C GLU A 47 6.03 -17.31 -4.53
N LYS A 48 6.17 -17.34 -5.87
CA LYS A 48 5.42 -18.23 -6.76
C LYS A 48 3.91 -18.15 -6.53
N VAL A 49 3.40 -16.93 -6.40
CA VAL A 49 1.96 -16.69 -6.27
C VAL A 49 1.25 -17.15 -7.52
N SER A 50 0.24 -17.98 -7.38
CA SER A 50 -0.50 -18.59 -8.48
C SER A 50 -2.02 -18.51 -8.24
N THR A 51 -2.80 -18.85 -9.25
CA THR A 51 -4.26 -18.86 -9.13
C THR A 51 -4.78 -19.83 -8.07
N THR A 52 -4.02 -20.87 -7.74
CA THR A 52 -4.39 -21.84 -6.70
C THR A 52 -4.33 -21.22 -5.29
N ASP A 53 -3.53 -20.17 -5.08
CA ASP A 53 -3.42 -19.48 -3.80
C ASP A 53 -4.68 -18.66 -3.46
N PHE A 54 -5.55 -18.42 -4.44
CA PHE A 54 -6.82 -17.72 -4.27
C PHE A 54 -8.00 -18.67 -4.08
N ASN A 55 -7.77 -19.98 -4.08
CA ASN A 55 -8.81 -20.96 -3.81
C ASN A 55 -9.18 -20.96 -2.32
N ASN A 56 -10.43 -21.34 -2.04
CA ASN A 56 -10.88 -21.52 -0.67
C ASN A 56 -10.06 -22.61 0.01
N SER A 57 -9.62 -22.36 1.24
CA SER A 57 -8.99 -23.33 2.11
C SER A 57 -9.84 -23.55 3.36
N THR A 58 -9.66 -24.67 4.03
CA THR A 58 -10.34 -24.95 5.30
C THR A 58 -9.79 -24.09 6.45
N GLY A 59 -8.64 -23.43 6.25
CA GLY A 59 -7.93 -22.67 7.26
C GLY A 59 -7.32 -23.54 8.35
N MET A 60 -7.30 -24.86 8.16
CA MET A 60 -6.77 -25.80 9.12
C MET A 60 -5.64 -26.66 8.52
N GLY A 61 -4.51 -26.70 9.21
CA GLY A 61 -3.43 -27.62 8.94
C GLY A 61 -2.70 -27.39 7.62
N LEU A 62 -2.43 -28.48 6.91
CA LEU A 62 -1.60 -28.51 5.70
C LEU A 62 -2.26 -27.86 4.47
N ASP A 63 -3.55 -27.58 4.53
CA ASP A 63 -4.30 -27.01 3.39
C ASP A 63 -4.18 -25.49 3.29
N ASP A 64 -3.49 -24.83 4.23
CA ASP A 64 -3.44 -23.36 4.29
C ASP A 64 -2.09 -22.79 3.84
N ILE A 65 -1.59 -23.30 2.72
CA ILE A 65 -0.32 -22.88 2.11
C ILE A 65 -0.36 -21.39 1.76
N SER A 66 -1.53 -20.90 1.35
CA SER A 66 -1.72 -19.50 0.96
C SER A 66 -1.52 -18.51 2.11
N ARG A 67 -1.74 -18.93 3.35
CA ARG A 67 -1.55 -18.10 4.54
C ARG A 67 -0.09 -17.75 4.79
N GLU A 68 0.82 -18.73 4.69
CA GLU A 68 2.26 -18.48 4.82
C GLU A 68 2.76 -17.64 3.66
N LYS A 69 2.25 -17.90 2.47
CA LYS A 69 2.64 -17.18 1.26
C LYS A 69 2.27 -15.69 1.35
N ILE A 70 1.05 -15.37 1.80
CA ILE A 70 0.64 -13.96 1.98
C ILE A 70 1.48 -13.27 3.06
N ASP A 71 1.81 -13.96 4.15
CA ASP A 71 2.70 -13.43 5.19
C ASP A 71 4.08 -13.09 4.61
N ASN A 72 4.66 -13.98 3.80
CA ASN A 72 5.94 -13.76 3.15
C ASN A 72 5.91 -12.60 2.15
N VAL A 73 4.86 -12.50 1.34
CA VAL A 73 4.66 -11.39 0.39
C VAL A 73 4.63 -10.06 1.15
N TYR A 74 3.87 -9.97 2.23
CA TYR A 74 3.79 -8.75 3.03
C TYR A 74 5.10 -8.45 3.77
N ALA A 75 5.77 -9.45 4.32
CA ALA A 75 7.07 -9.27 4.94
C ALA A 75 8.08 -8.65 3.96
N LYS A 76 8.18 -9.21 2.74
CA LYS A 76 9.06 -8.68 1.69
C LYS A 76 8.66 -7.28 1.24
N LEU A 77 7.35 -7.03 1.05
CA LEU A 77 6.83 -5.74 0.60
C LEU A 77 7.17 -4.60 1.57
N PHE A 78 7.05 -4.87 2.87
CA PHE A 78 7.33 -3.90 3.93
C PHE A 78 8.75 -4.01 4.51
N GLN A 79 9.62 -4.84 3.91
CA GLN A 79 11.01 -5.05 4.36
C GLN A 79 11.08 -5.46 5.84
N ALA A 80 10.11 -6.24 6.29
CA ALA A 80 10.02 -6.77 7.63
C ALA A 80 10.53 -8.21 7.67
N GLU A 81 11.02 -8.64 8.83
CA GLU A 81 11.46 -10.02 9.03
C GLU A 81 10.30 -11.01 8.93
N LYS A 82 9.14 -10.63 9.46
CA LYS A 82 7.91 -11.42 9.45
C LYS A 82 6.69 -10.52 9.31
N ALA A 83 5.61 -11.09 8.80
CA ALA A 83 4.30 -10.46 8.78
C ALA A 83 3.24 -11.48 9.26
N ALA A 84 2.11 -10.96 9.72
CA ALA A 84 0.93 -11.76 10.06
C ALA A 84 -0.30 -11.10 9.42
N VAL A 85 -0.73 -11.64 8.28
CA VAL A 85 -1.88 -11.14 7.55
C VAL A 85 -3.07 -12.03 7.86
N ARG A 86 -4.04 -11.52 8.63
CA ARG A 86 -5.17 -12.32 9.13
C ARG A 86 -6.46 -11.53 9.01
N MET A 87 -7.53 -12.18 8.55
CA MET A 87 -8.86 -11.59 8.50
C MET A 87 -9.44 -11.31 9.90
N GLN A 88 -8.91 -11.95 10.92
CA GLN A 88 -9.26 -11.71 12.33
C GLN A 88 -8.84 -10.33 12.83
N PHE A 89 -7.89 -9.66 12.18
CA PHE A 89 -7.59 -8.25 12.44
C PHE A 89 -8.64 -7.37 11.76
N VAL A 90 -9.73 -7.11 12.44
CA VAL A 90 -10.91 -6.42 11.90
C VAL A 90 -10.72 -4.92 11.66
N SER A 91 -9.64 -4.33 12.19
CA SER A 91 -9.31 -2.91 12.01
C SER A 91 -7.83 -2.64 12.26
N GLY A 92 -7.34 -1.48 11.81
CA GLY A 92 -5.98 -1.02 12.11
C GLY A 92 -5.74 -0.86 13.61
N THR A 93 -6.73 -0.35 14.35
CA THR A 93 -6.66 -0.26 15.81
C THR A 93 -6.50 -1.63 16.47
N HIS A 94 -7.23 -2.65 15.99
CA HIS A 94 -7.08 -4.01 16.49
C HIS A 94 -5.67 -4.56 16.22
N ALA A 95 -5.12 -4.33 15.04
CA ALA A 95 -3.75 -4.76 14.71
C ALA A 95 -2.72 -4.11 15.64
N ILE A 96 -2.80 -2.79 15.83
CA ILE A 96 -1.90 -2.05 16.74
C ILE A 96 -2.05 -2.55 18.18
N SER A 97 -3.27 -2.68 18.67
CA SER A 97 -3.54 -3.17 20.03
C SER A 97 -2.99 -4.58 20.23
N SER A 98 -3.14 -5.47 19.24
CA SER A 98 -2.62 -6.83 19.32
C SER A 98 -1.09 -6.86 19.47
N VAL A 99 -0.38 -5.98 18.76
CA VAL A 99 1.07 -5.84 18.90
C VAL A 99 1.43 -5.32 20.29
N LEU A 100 0.77 -4.25 20.75
CA LEU A 100 1.03 -3.66 22.07
C LEU A 100 0.80 -4.68 23.19
N PHE A 101 -0.32 -5.40 23.19
CA PHE A 101 -0.62 -6.43 24.18
C PHE A 101 0.30 -7.65 24.08
N GLY A 102 0.86 -7.93 22.91
CA GLY A 102 1.86 -8.98 22.73
C GLY A 102 3.21 -8.64 23.34
N ILE A 103 3.59 -7.37 23.36
CA ILE A 103 4.91 -6.90 23.80
C ILE A 103 4.90 -6.37 25.23
N LEU A 104 3.89 -5.55 25.59
CA LEU A 104 3.82 -4.84 26.87
C LEU A 104 3.17 -5.70 27.96
N ARG A 105 3.62 -5.48 29.19
CA ARG A 105 3.05 -6.07 30.41
C ARG A 105 2.51 -4.95 31.32
N PRO A 106 1.59 -5.25 32.23
CA PRO A 106 1.14 -4.27 33.22
C PRO A 106 2.33 -3.67 33.99
N GLY A 107 2.46 -2.34 33.93
CA GLY A 107 3.56 -1.60 34.54
C GLY A 107 4.69 -1.19 33.58
N ASP A 108 4.70 -1.69 32.34
CA ASP A 108 5.65 -1.23 31.32
C ASP A 108 5.34 0.21 30.88
N MET A 109 6.41 0.97 30.62
CA MET A 109 6.29 2.34 30.11
C MET A 109 6.37 2.36 28.59
N MET A 110 5.43 3.07 27.97
CA MET A 110 5.43 3.37 26.54
C MET A 110 5.64 4.88 26.34
N LEU A 111 6.65 5.27 25.55
CA LEU A 111 6.92 6.65 25.20
C LEU A 111 6.40 6.95 23.78
N SER A 112 5.49 7.91 23.67
CA SER A 112 5.06 8.44 22.37
C SER A 112 6.03 9.55 21.93
N VAL A 113 6.85 9.26 20.92
CA VAL A 113 7.84 10.22 20.37
C VAL A 113 7.23 11.26 19.45
N THR A 114 6.02 11.02 18.96
CA THR A 114 5.29 11.92 18.06
C THR A 114 4.29 12.83 18.78
N GLY A 115 4.22 12.78 20.10
CA GLY A 115 3.26 13.50 20.93
C GLY A 115 2.02 12.65 21.24
N ASN A 116 1.06 13.25 21.94
CA ASN A 116 -0.21 12.60 22.22
C ASN A 116 -1.03 12.48 20.93
N PRO A 117 -1.69 11.33 20.69
CA PRO A 117 -2.59 11.16 19.57
C PRO A 117 -3.82 12.06 19.63
#